data_3567b93e66d4a5afaa2eaabc3c46d67c
#
_entry.id   3567b93e66d4a5afaa2eaabc3c46d67c
#
_cell.length_a   1.000
_cell.length_b   1.000
_cell.length_c   1.000
_cell.angle_alpha   90.00
_cell.angle_beta   90.00
_cell.angle_gamma   90.00
#
_symmetry.space_group_name_H-M   'P 1'
#
loop_
_entity.id
_entity.type
_entity.pdbx_description
1 polymer ?
#
loop_
_entity_poly.entity_id
_entity_poly.type
_entity_poly.pdbx_seq_one_letter_code
_entity_poly.pdbx_strand_id
1 'polypeptide(L)'
;MNIDGSNTLACLCFINKESESTKIYPLPHMYVLKDLVPDMTNFYEQYKSIEPWLQTNKPHDLADGEHLQTQENRKKLDGMYECILCACCSTSCPSYWWNADTYLG
;
A
#
# COMPACT_ATOMS: atom_id res chain seq x y z
N MET A 1 5.15 -2.97 -9.36
CA MET A 1 5.20 -3.87 -10.53
C MET A 1 5.83 -5.21 -10.16
N ASN A 2 5.65 -6.22 -10.98
CA ASN A 2 6.30 -7.51 -10.82
C ASN A 2 7.56 -7.54 -11.69
N ILE A 3 8.73 -7.78 -11.09
CA ILE A 3 10.02 -7.84 -11.76
C ILE A 3 10.62 -9.23 -11.49
N ASP A 4 10.84 -10.01 -12.54
CA ASP A 4 11.37 -11.38 -12.50
C ASP A 4 10.64 -12.27 -11.47
N GLY A 5 9.30 -12.12 -11.38
CA GLY A 5 8.45 -12.93 -10.50
C GLY A 5 8.26 -12.35 -9.08
N SER A 6 8.89 -11.24 -8.73
CA SER A 6 8.75 -10.59 -7.42
C SER A 6 8.02 -9.25 -7.52
N ASN A 7 7.01 -9.04 -6.66
CA ASN A 7 6.36 -7.73 -6.56
C ASN A 7 7.26 -6.77 -5.80
N THR A 8 7.68 -5.71 -6.45
CA THR A 8 8.64 -4.76 -5.90
C THR A 8 8.44 -3.35 -6.45
N LEU A 9 9.11 -2.40 -5.81
CA LEU A 9 9.26 -1.03 -6.31
C LEU A 9 10.40 -1.01 -7.34
N ALA A 10 10.13 -0.50 -8.54
CA ALA A 10 11.15 -0.43 -9.59
C ALA A 10 12.38 0.39 -9.18
N CYS A 11 12.18 1.47 -8.41
CA CYS A 11 13.26 2.33 -7.92
C CYS A 11 14.18 1.66 -6.88
N LEU A 12 13.75 0.56 -6.26
CA LEU A 12 14.53 -0.19 -5.28
C LEU A 12 15.05 -1.54 -5.83
N CYS A 13 14.70 -1.88 -7.06
CA CYS A 13 15.11 -3.12 -7.68
C CYS A 13 16.49 -2.96 -8.35
N PHE A 14 17.45 -3.76 -7.91
CA PHE A 14 18.76 -3.80 -8.56
C PHE A 14 18.68 -4.49 -9.93
N ILE A 15 19.36 -3.92 -10.91
CA ILE A 15 19.48 -4.53 -12.24
C ILE A 15 20.52 -5.65 -12.17
N ASN A 16 20.09 -6.85 -12.50
CA ASN A 16 21.03 -7.99 -12.62
C ASN A 16 21.77 -7.88 -13.95
N LYS A 17 23.06 -7.55 -13.88
CA LYS A 17 23.93 -7.40 -15.06
C LYS A 17 24.35 -8.72 -15.71
N GLU A 18 24.16 -9.83 -15.00
CA GLU A 18 24.52 -11.17 -15.49
C GLU A 18 23.36 -11.84 -16.24
N SER A 19 22.15 -11.30 -16.11
CA SER A 19 20.98 -11.80 -16.80
C SER A 19 20.88 -11.23 -18.21
N GLU A 20 20.57 -12.07 -19.17
CA GLU A 20 20.34 -11.64 -20.56
C GLU A 20 19.11 -10.74 -20.72
N SER A 21 18.11 -10.91 -19.86
CA SER A 21 16.86 -10.13 -19.91
C SER A 21 16.19 -10.05 -18.54
N THR A 22 15.50 -8.94 -18.29
CA THR A 22 14.66 -8.74 -17.11
C THR A 22 13.19 -8.70 -17.55
N LYS A 23 12.35 -9.52 -16.93
CA LYS A 23 10.92 -9.58 -17.23
C LYS A 23 10.16 -8.68 -16.31
N ILE A 24 9.44 -7.72 -16.87
CA ILE A 24 8.66 -6.73 -16.11
C ILE A 24 7.20 -6.86 -16.49
N TYR A 25 6.36 -7.04 -15.47
CA TYR A 25 4.91 -7.18 -15.59
C TYR A 25 4.19 -6.18 -14.67
N PRO A 26 2.92 -5.86 -14.94
CA PRO A 26 2.09 -5.15 -13.97
C PRO A 26 1.90 -5.99 -12.71
N LEU A 27 1.38 -5.37 -11.64
CA LEU A 27 1.00 -6.10 -10.42
C LEU A 27 0.03 -7.23 -10.76
N PRO A 28 0.24 -8.45 -10.24
CA PRO A 28 -0.60 -9.60 -10.55
C PRO A 28 -2.01 -9.45 -9.97
N HIS A 29 -3.00 -10.11 -10.62
CA HIS A 29 -4.40 -10.13 -10.21
C HIS A 29 -5.06 -8.75 -10.04
N MET A 30 -4.64 -7.78 -10.82
CA MET A 30 -5.28 -6.48 -10.98
C MET A 30 -5.63 -6.24 -12.45
N TYR A 31 -6.71 -5.52 -12.71
CA TYR A 31 -7.04 -5.08 -14.06
C TYR A 31 -5.99 -4.11 -14.57
N VAL A 32 -5.51 -4.33 -15.78
CA VAL A 32 -4.51 -3.48 -16.41
C VAL A 32 -5.22 -2.42 -17.25
N LEU A 33 -4.99 -1.16 -16.93
CA LEU A 33 -5.52 -0.04 -17.71
C LEU A 33 -4.72 0.15 -18.98
N LYS A 34 -3.39 0.15 -18.85
CA LYS A 34 -2.44 0.28 -19.95
C LYS A 34 -1.03 -0.10 -19.50
N ASP A 35 -0.33 -0.87 -20.32
CA ASP A 35 1.07 -1.28 -20.10
C ASP A 35 1.30 -1.83 -18.67
N LEU A 36 2.05 -1.14 -17.84
CA LEU A 36 2.35 -1.50 -16.45
C LEU A 36 1.44 -0.82 -15.43
N VAL A 37 0.39 -0.12 -15.86
CA VAL A 37 -0.50 0.64 -14.99
C VAL A 37 -1.74 -0.20 -14.66
N PRO A 38 -1.86 -0.73 -13.43
CA PRO A 38 -3.04 -1.43 -12.97
C PRO A 38 -4.14 -0.47 -12.51
N ASP A 39 -5.37 -0.94 -12.49
CA ASP A 39 -6.49 -0.26 -11.86
C ASP A 39 -6.43 -0.47 -10.33
N MET A 40 -6.16 0.61 -9.61
CA MET A 40 -6.03 0.62 -8.14
C MET A 40 -7.32 1.04 -7.44
N THR A 41 -8.42 1.22 -8.15
CA THR A 41 -9.67 1.80 -7.59
C THR A 41 -10.16 0.99 -6.40
N ASN A 42 -10.32 -0.33 -6.55
CA ASN A 42 -10.76 -1.20 -5.46
C ASN A 42 -9.81 -1.16 -4.25
N PHE A 43 -8.51 -1.15 -4.48
CA PHE A 43 -7.50 -1.04 -3.44
C PHE A 43 -7.65 0.27 -2.64
N TYR A 44 -7.87 1.39 -3.29
CA TYR A 44 -8.07 2.68 -2.62
C TYR A 44 -9.40 2.76 -1.87
N GLU A 45 -10.47 2.18 -2.41
CA GLU A 45 -11.76 2.10 -1.70
C GLU A 45 -11.65 1.25 -0.42
N GLN A 46 -10.93 0.14 -0.46
CA GLN A 46 -10.63 -0.68 0.71
C GLN A 46 -9.82 0.08 1.75
N TYR A 47 -8.79 0.81 1.33
CA TYR A 47 -8.01 1.66 2.23
C TYR A 47 -8.88 2.74 2.89
N LYS A 48 -9.75 3.38 2.12
CA LYS A 48 -10.70 4.38 2.64
C LYS A 48 -11.69 3.77 3.64
N SER A 49 -12.12 2.54 3.43
CA SER A 49 -13.13 1.87 4.26
C SER A 49 -12.67 1.62 5.70
N ILE A 50 -11.39 1.49 5.94
CA ILE A 50 -10.83 1.30 7.29
C ILE A 50 -10.64 2.60 8.07
N GLU A 51 -10.88 3.75 7.46
CA GLU A 51 -10.81 5.08 8.09
C GLU A 51 -9.51 5.31 8.90
N PRO A 52 -8.31 5.23 8.28
CA PRO A 52 -7.03 5.20 9.00
C PRO A 52 -6.59 6.55 9.58
N TRP A 53 -7.36 7.58 9.37
CA TRP A 53 -7.09 8.91 9.90
C TRP A 53 -7.41 9.02 11.40
N LEU A 54 -6.86 10.05 12.04
CA LEU A 54 -7.11 10.33 13.45
C LEU A 54 -8.61 10.57 13.70
N GLN A 55 -9.19 9.78 14.60
CA GLN A 55 -10.55 9.92 15.06
C GLN A 55 -10.56 10.41 16.51
N THR A 56 -11.35 11.46 16.79
CA THR A 56 -11.50 12.00 18.14
C THR A 56 -12.95 12.35 18.40
N ASN A 57 -13.41 12.06 19.63
CA ASN A 57 -14.73 12.43 20.12
C ASN A 57 -14.74 13.82 20.78
N LYS A 58 -13.58 14.45 20.93
CA LYS A 58 -13.48 15.79 21.51
C LYS A 58 -13.63 16.81 20.40
N PRO A 59 -14.57 17.77 20.53
CA PRO A 59 -14.60 18.91 19.63
C PRO A 59 -13.26 19.63 19.71
N HIS A 60 -12.67 19.94 18.57
CA HIS A 60 -11.43 20.69 18.51
C HIS A 60 -11.76 22.18 18.66
N ASP A 61 -11.26 22.81 19.72
CA ASP A 61 -11.25 24.26 19.83
C ASP A 61 -9.95 24.79 19.23
N LEU A 62 -10.05 25.71 18.29
CA LEU A 62 -8.89 26.37 17.70
C LEU A 62 -8.02 27.08 18.75
N ALA A 63 -8.59 27.45 19.90
CA ALA A 63 -7.87 28.04 21.02
C ALA A 63 -6.96 27.03 21.76
N ASP A 64 -7.27 25.73 21.67
CA ASP A 64 -6.47 24.67 22.31
C ASP A 64 -5.20 24.31 21.53
N GLY A 65 -5.02 24.86 20.32
CA GLY A 65 -3.87 24.60 19.47
C GLY A 65 -3.89 23.19 18.87
N GLU A 66 -2.77 22.50 18.86
CA GLU A 66 -2.62 21.18 18.25
C GLU A 66 -2.98 20.05 19.22
N HIS A 67 -3.47 18.92 18.68
CA HIS A 67 -3.63 17.72 19.47
C HIS A 67 -2.26 17.17 19.89
N LEU A 68 -1.99 17.17 21.18
CA LEU A 68 -0.72 16.69 21.73
C LEU A 68 -0.71 15.16 21.81
N GLN A 69 0.41 14.55 21.46
CA GLN A 69 0.65 13.12 21.53
C GLN A 69 1.97 12.86 22.27
N THR A 70 1.96 11.90 23.20
CA THR A 70 3.19 11.48 23.89
C THR A 70 4.11 10.71 22.93
N GLN A 71 5.41 10.77 23.16
CA GLN A 71 6.38 10.01 22.36
C GLN A 71 6.12 8.49 22.42
N GLU A 72 5.71 7.98 23.59
CA GLU A 72 5.37 6.57 23.78
C GLU A 72 4.19 6.15 22.89
N ASN A 73 3.12 6.95 22.82
CA ASN A 73 1.99 6.68 21.94
C ASN A 73 2.39 6.77 20.47
N ARG A 74 3.25 7.70 20.10
CA ARG A 74 3.75 7.83 18.72
C ARG A 74 4.54 6.60 18.28
N LYS A 75 5.34 6.01 19.17
CA LYS A 75 6.11 4.78 18.87
C LYS A 75 5.24 3.59 18.49
N LYS A 76 3.97 3.54 18.94
CA LYS A 76 3.05 2.45 18.58
C LYS A 76 2.70 2.43 17.09
N LEU A 77 2.90 3.53 16.39
CA LEU A 77 2.65 3.65 14.95
C LEU A 77 3.85 3.24 14.10
N ASP A 78 5.03 3.07 14.69
CA ASP A 78 6.24 2.69 13.96
C ASP A 78 6.03 1.32 13.26
N GLY A 79 6.39 1.25 11.99
CA GLY A 79 6.15 0.09 11.13
C GLY A 79 4.78 0.08 10.43
N MET A 80 3.86 0.97 10.78
CA MET A 80 2.52 1.03 10.21
C MET A 80 2.31 2.24 9.30
N TYR A 81 2.80 3.41 9.69
CA TYR A 81 2.56 4.67 8.97
C TYR A 81 3.44 4.85 7.73
N GLU A 82 4.52 4.08 7.62
CA GLU A 82 5.49 4.20 6.52
C GLU A 82 4.98 3.59 5.21
N CYS A 83 3.81 2.98 5.23
CA CYS A 83 3.20 2.40 4.04
C CYS A 83 2.99 3.45 2.94
N ILE A 84 3.49 3.15 1.74
CA ILE A 84 3.39 4.03 0.56
C ILE A 84 2.26 3.65 -0.39
N LEU A 85 1.39 2.72 0.01
CA LEU A 85 0.25 2.24 -0.80
C LEU A 85 0.65 1.68 -2.17
N CYS A 86 1.78 1.00 -2.27
CA CYS A 86 2.27 0.41 -3.53
C CYS A 86 1.54 -0.89 -3.93
N ALA A 87 0.71 -1.46 -3.06
CA ALA A 87 -0.05 -2.70 -3.24
C ALA A 87 0.79 -3.97 -3.52
N CYS A 88 2.10 -3.95 -3.34
CA CYS A 88 2.95 -5.13 -3.56
C CYS A 88 2.59 -6.29 -2.63
N CYS A 89 2.27 -6.03 -1.36
CA CYS A 89 1.87 -7.04 -0.38
C CYS A 89 0.50 -7.65 -0.71
N SER A 90 -0.52 -6.82 -0.95
CA SER A 90 -1.87 -7.29 -1.29
C SER A 90 -1.88 -8.09 -2.58
N THR A 91 -1.19 -7.65 -3.60
CA THR A 91 -1.09 -8.36 -4.89
C THR A 91 -0.18 -9.58 -4.85
N SER A 92 0.56 -9.81 -3.77
CA SER A 92 1.29 -11.05 -3.50
C SER A 92 0.51 -12.06 -2.67
N CYS A 93 -0.67 -11.68 -2.16
CA CYS A 93 -1.48 -12.53 -1.29
C CYS A 93 -2.48 -13.37 -2.08
N PRO A 94 -2.40 -14.71 -2.07
CA PRO A 94 -3.37 -15.56 -2.78
C PRO A 94 -4.81 -15.34 -2.32
N SER A 95 -5.05 -15.08 -1.04
CA SER A 95 -6.38 -14.79 -0.51
C SER A 95 -6.96 -13.51 -1.09
N TYR A 96 -6.13 -12.50 -1.30
CA TYR A 96 -6.53 -11.27 -1.97
C TYR A 96 -6.84 -11.51 -3.45
N TRP A 97 -6.08 -12.35 -4.14
CA TRP A 97 -6.34 -12.68 -5.54
C TRP A 97 -7.74 -13.25 -5.76
N TRP A 98 -8.16 -14.16 -4.86
CA TRP A 98 -9.45 -14.88 -5.00
C TRP A 98 -10.63 -14.08 -4.46
N ASN A 99 -10.44 -13.24 -3.48
CA ASN A 99 -11.49 -12.55 -2.73
C ASN A 99 -11.21 -11.05 -2.56
N ALA A 100 -10.68 -10.38 -3.57
CA ALA A 100 -10.32 -8.96 -3.51
C ALA A 100 -11.53 -8.04 -3.19
N ASP A 101 -12.75 -8.49 -3.45
CA ASP A 101 -13.96 -7.72 -3.17
C ASP A 101 -14.26 -7.58 -1.67
N THR A 102 -13.85 -8.57 -0.87
CA THR A 102 -14.21 -8.66 0.56
C THR A 102 -13.00 -8.77 1.50
N TYR A 103 -11.87 -9.22 1.00
CA TYR A 103 -10.65 -9.41 1.78
C TYR A 103 -9.69 -8.26 1.56
N LEU A 104 -9.26 -7.61 2.64
CA LEU A 104 -8.42 -6.41 2.56
C LEU A 104 -6.96 -6.68 2.20
N GLY A 105 -6.46 -7.90 2.38
CA GLY A 105 -5.08 -8.28 2.11
C GLY A 105 -4.19 -8.28 3.34
#